data_4d18e034f0029628f56136e57c5bc2c5
#
_entry.id   4d18e034f0029628f56136e57c5bc2c5
#
_cell.length_a   1.000
_cell.length_b   1.000
_cell.length_c   1.000
_cell.angle_alpha   90.00
_cell.angle_beta   90.00
_cell.angle_gamma   90.00
#
_symmetry.space_group_name_H-M   'P 1'
#
loop_
_entity.id
_entity.type
_entity.pdbx_description
1 polymer ?
#
loop_
_entity_poly.entity_id
_entity_poly.type
_entity_poly.pdbx_seq_one_letter_code
_entity_poly.pdbx_strand_id
1 'polypeptide(L)'
;MTAEAVPTTPPRPGNYPHATWRLLITPPLDGATNMAIDEAILQALAAGAGQPTLRLFQWAPPCLSLGYNQHWDEVDDAACRQLGYTWTRRPTGGKAILHTDEATYSLIIPQEDPRIQGGIVESYRILSLGLMKSLEILGVPAVQAANEEGSGTPGPNGGGPVCFDTPSRYELTWQGKKLIGSAQLRRKKIVLQHGSLPLHGDLNRIIDALAFSEEERARQKALLPRRATTLAQALGRVLPFGTVASAIAQGFAEQLNLTLRELPLTTGEKARADRLRAEQYANEAWLKRV
;
A
#
# COMPACT_ATOMS: atom_id res chain seq x y z
N MET A 1 -16.21 -38.85 4.11
CA MET A 1 -16.02 -37.51 3.52
C MET A 1 -14.53 -37.33 3.30
N THR A 2 -14.08 -37.55 2.08
CA THR A 2 -12.68 -37.40 1.68
C THR A 2 -12.37 -35.91 1.58
N ALA A 3 -11.42 -35.42 2.39
CA ALA A 3 -10.90 -34.08 2.27
C ALA A 3 -10.22 -33.95 0.89
N GLU A 4 -10.77 -33.13 0.01
CA GLU A 4 -10.08 -32.76 -1.23
C GLU A 4 -8.75 -32.10 -0.88
N ALA A 5 -7.68 -32.65 -1.42
CA ALA A 5 -6.34 -32.10 -1.24
C ALA A 5 -6.28 -30.70 -1.88
N VAL A 6 -5.95 -29.70 -1.07
CA VAL A 6 -5.72 -28.34 -1.54
C VAL A 6 -4.59 -28.36 -2.56
N PRO A 7 -4.77 -27.83 -3.79
CA PRO A 7 -3.73 -27.82 -4.80
C PRO A 7 -2.49 -27.08 -4.31
N THR A 8 -1.34 -27.70 -4.35
CA THR A 8 -0.06 -27.14 -3.89
C THR A 8 0.55 -26.13 -4.86
N THR A 9 -0.04 -25.96 -6.04
CA THR A 9 0.41 -25.00 -7.05
C THR A 9 -0.62 -23.89 -7.17
N PRO A 10 -0.24 -22.60 -7.07
CA PRO A 10 -1.18 -21.52 -7.26
C PRO A 10 -1.78 -21.60 -8.67
N PRO A 11 -3.08 -21.34 -8.83
CA PRO A 11 -3.71 -21.33 -10.14
C PRO A 11 -3.01 -20.32 -11.06
N ARG A 12 -2.97 -20.65 -12.36
CA ARG A 12 -2.45 -19.71 -13.37
C ARG A 12 -3.26 -18.41 -13.35
N PRO A 13 -2.68 -17.25 -13.72
CA PRO A 13 -3.42 -16.00 -13.88
C PRO A 13 -4.72 -16.25 -14.67
N GLY A 14 -5.85 -15.73 -14.17
CA GLY A 14 -7.17 -15.97 -14.76
C GLY A 14 -7.90 -17.27 -14.35
N ASN A 15 -7.25 -18.22 -13.70
CA ASN A 15 -7.87 -19.50 -13.28
C ASN A 15 -8.48 -19.49 -11.88
N TYR A 16 -8.65 -18.32 -11.28
CA TYR A 16 -9.38 -18.21 -10.01
C TYR A 16 -10.89 -18.38 -10.24
N PRO A 17 -11.63 -18.95 -9.29
CA PRO A 17 -13.09 -18.95 -9.36
C PRO A 17 -13.57 -17.50 -9.44
N HIS A 18 -14.58 -17.25 -10.28
CA HIS A 18 -15.16 -15.90 -10.39
C HIS A 18 -15.69 -15.42 -9.04
N ALA A 19 -15.40 -14.14 -8.71
CA ALA A 19 -15.90 -13.50 -7.49
C ALA A 19 -16.33 -12.06 -7.77
N THR A 20 -17.24 -11.56 -6.93
CA THR A 20 -17.64 -10.15 -6.96
C THR A 20 -17.07 -9.46 -5.74
N TRP A 21 -16.26 -8.41 -5.96
CA TRP A 21 -15.72 -7.56 -4.90
C TRP A 21 -16.26 -6.15 -5.02
N ARG A 22 -16.24 -5.42 -3.91
CA ARG A 22 -16.49 -3.98 -3.93
C ARG A 22 -15.27 -3.25 -4.48
N LEU A 23 -15.53 -2.30 -5.39
CA LEU A 23 -14.64 -1.19 -5.69
C LEU A 23 -15.08 0.02 -4.86
N LEU A 24 -14.18 0.60 -4.10
CA LEU A 24 -14.42 1.80 -3.32
C LEU A 24 -13.43 2.87 -3.73
N ILE A 25 -13.89 3.93 -4.39
CA ILE A 25 -13.07 5.10 -4.69
C ILE A 25 -13.47 6.21 -3.73
N THR A 26 -12.51 6.70 -2.92
CA THR A 26 -12.77 7.79 -1.98
C THR A 26 -12.06 9.06 -2.42
N PRO A 27 -12.64 10.25 -2.12
CA PRO A 27 -11.92 11.51 -2.34
C PRO A 27 -10.63 11.55 -1.51
N PRO A 28 -9.72 12.49 -1.78
CA PRO A 28 -8.56 12.70 -0.93
C PRO A 28 -8.98 13.00 0.52
N LEU A 29 -8.41 12.28 1.49
CA LEU A 29 -8.74 12.40 2.92
C LEU A 29 -7.45 12.46 3.75
N ASP A 30 -7.57 12.93 4.99
CA ASP A 30 -6.44 12.96 5.94
C ASP A 30 -5.96 11.53 6.33
N GLY A 31 -4.73 11.46 6.83
CA GLY A 31 -4.08 10.19 7.13
C GLY A 31 -4.82 9.34 8.16
N ALA A 32 -5.33 9.96 9.22
CA ALA A 32 -6.08 9.25 10.26
C ALA A 32 -7.39 8.67 9.71
N THR A 33 -8.09 9.43 8.89
CA THR A 33 -9.33 8.99 8.22
C THR A 33 -9.06 7.85 7.23
N ASN A 34 -8.02 7.96 6.41
CA ASN A 34 -7.66 6.90 5.45
C ASN A 34 -7.37 5.57 6.15
N MET A 35 -6.60 5.59 7.24
CA MET A 35 -6.30 4.38 8.01
C MET A 35 -7.52 3.84 8.75
N ALA A 36 -8.36 4.72 9.30
CA ALA A 36 -9.59 4.34 9.98
C ALA A 36 -10.60 3.65 9.02
N ILE A 37 -10.69 4.09 7.79
CA ILE A 37 -11.56 3.47 6.77
C ILE A 37 -11.08 2.05 6.46
N ASP A 38 -9.80 1.85 6.18
CA ASP A 38 -9.26 0.51 5.90
C ASP A 38 -9.50 -0.46 7.07
N GLU A 39 -9.26 0.01 8.30
CA GLU A 39 -9.53 -0.76 9.50
C GLU A 39 -11.01 -1.04 9.72
N ALA A 40 -11.89 -0.08 9.43
CA ALA A 40 -13.34 -0.24 9.57
C ALA A 40 -13.89 -1.29 8.61
N ILE A 41 -13.39 -1.31 7.36
CA ILE A 41 -13.75 -2.33 6.37
C ILE A 41 -13.24 -3.71 6.83
N LEU A 42 -11.99 -3.79 7.32
CA LEU A 42 -11.42 -5.03 7.86
C LEU A 42 -12.30 -5.58 9.00
N GLN A 43 -12.68 -4.73 9.95
CA GLN A 43 -13.50 -5.15 11.09
C GLN A 43 -14.93 -5.53 10.67
N ALA A 44 -15.52 -4.85 9.70
CA ALA A 44 -16.83 -5.20 9.15
C ALA A 44 -16.79 -6.57 8.47
N LEU A 45 -15.75 -6.81 7.65
CA LEU A 45 -15.56 -8.09 6.98
C LEU A 45 -15.32 -9.23 7.97
N ALA A 46 -14.50 -9.01 9.01
CA ALA A 46 -14.26 -9.99 10.07
C ALA A 46 -15.51 -10.34 10.89
N ALA A 47 -16.48 -9.41 10.97
CA ALA A 47 -17.76 -9.62 11.64
C ALA A 47 -18.84 -10.24 10.70
N GLY A 48 -18.48 -10.60 9.45
CA GLY A 48 -19.43 -11.13 8.46
C GLY A 48 -20.42 -10.08 7.93
N ALA A 49 -20.19 -8.79 8.21
CA ALA A 49 -21.07 -7.67 7.80
C ALA A 49 -20.45 -6.82 6.67
N GLY A 50 -19.38 -7.30 6.05
CA GLY A 50 -18.67 -6.64 4.96
C GLY A 50 -18.50 -7.54 3.75
N GLN A 51 -17.79 -7.04 2.75
CA GLN A 51 -17.45 -7.79 1.55
C GLN A 51 -16.00 -7.51 1.15
N PRO A 52 -15.33 -8.43 0.42
CA PRO A 52 -13.98 -8.19 -0.10
C PRO A 52 -13.96 -6.89 -0.89
N THR A 53 -12.94 -6.06 -0.64
CA THR A 53 -12.91 -4.68 -1.14
C THR A 53 -11.54 -4.37 -1.75
N LEU A 54 -11.55 -3.80 -2.96
CA LEU A 54 -10.47 -2.99 -3.51
C LEU A 54 -10.83 -1.52 -3.28
N ARG A 55 -10.01 -0.81 -2.52
CA ARG A 55 -10.15 0.64 -2.31
C ARG A 55 -9.03 1.38 -3.00
N LEU A 56 -9.36 2.50 -3.69
CA LEU A 56 -8.43 3.39 -4.37
C LEU A 56 -8.63 4.81 -3.83
N PHE A 57 -7.55 5.47 -3.44
CA PHE A 57 -7.65 6.76 -2.76
C PHE A 57 -6.37 7.60 -2.84
N GLN A 58 -6.49 8.83 -2.40
CA GLN A 58 -5.41 9.80 -2.27
C GLN A 58 -5.41 10.42 -0.87
N TRP A 59 -4.44 11.27 -0.59
CA TRP A 59 -4.23 11.89 0.71
C TRP A 59 -4.28 13.41 0.60
N ALA A 60 -5.02 14.07 1.52
CA ALA A 60 -5.04 15.50 1.66
C ALA A 60 -5.34 15.88 3.14
N PRO A 61 -4.51 16.69 3.79
CA PRO A 61 -3.22 17.20 3.28
C PRO A 61 -2.18 16.08 3.07
N PRO A 62 -1.00 16.40 2.48
CA PRO A 62 0.11 15.44 2.41
C PRO A 62 0.43 14.84 3.77
N CYS A 63 0.72 13.53 3.80
CA CYS A 63 0.81 12.81 5.06
C CYS A 63 1.99 11.83 5.07
N LEU A 64 2.84 11.92 6.10
CA LEU A 64 3.85 10.91 6.38
C LEU A 64 3.22 9.75 7.16
N SER A 65 3.22 8.52 6.64
CA SER A 65 2.78 7.35 7.37
C SER A 65 3.96 6.53 7.90
N LEU A 66 4.01 6.35 9.20
CA LEU A 66 4.94 5.43 9.85
C LEU A 66 4.44 3.98 9.78
N GLY A 67 5.37 3.04 9.68
CA GLY A 67 5.06 1.63 9.91
C GLY A 67 4.69 1.33 11.36
N TYR A 68 3.98 0.22 11.58
CA TYR A 68 3.45 -0.16 12.89
C TYR A 68 4.49 -0.18 14.02
N ASN A 69 5.71 -0.66 13.76
CA ASN A 69 6.81 -0.76 14.73
C ASN A 69 7.91 0.30 14.51
N GLN A 70 7.69 1.31 13.66
CA GLN A 70 8.66 2.36 13.42
C GLN A 70 8.63 3.37 14.56
N HIS A 71 9.78 3.83 15.03
CA HIS A 71 9.86 4.81 16.11
C HIS A 71 9.32 6.17 15.68
N TRP A 72 8.54 6.81 16.54
CA TRP A 72 7.89 8.08 16.23
C TRP A 72 8.90 9.24 16.20
N ASP A 73 10.00 9.16 16.91
CA ASP A 73 11.07 10.13 16.94
C ASP A 73 11.90 10.18 15.63
N GLU A 74 11.65 9.24 14.70
CA GLU A 74 12.13 9.34 13.33
C GLU A 74 11.42 10.43 12.53
N VAL A 75 10.30 11.00 13.02
CA VAL A 75 9.56 12.10 12.38
C VAL A 75 10.11 13.45 12.85
N ASP A 76 10.44 14.33 11.93
CA ASP A 76 10.63 15.75 12.23
C ASP A 76 9.28 16.46 12.20
N ASP A 77 8.60 16.45 13.37
CA ASP A 77 7.26 17.01 13.50
C ASP A 77 7.23 18.54 13.26
N ALA A 78 8.33 19.24 13.56
CA ALA A 78 8.45 20.66 13.28
C ALA A 78 8.56 20.94 11.78
N ALA A 79 9.41 20.18 11.08
CA ALA A 79 9.53 20.25 9.63
C ALA A 79 8.23 19.84 8.93
N CYS A 80 7.56 18.78 9.38
CA CYS A 80 6.25 18.40 8.86
C CYS A 80 5.26 19.55 8.92
N ARG A 81 5.12 20.23 10.08
CA ARG A 81 4.23 21.38 10.22
C ARG A 81 4.61 22.55 9.29
N GLN A 82 5.88 22.86 9.16
CA GLN A 82 6.37 23.94 8.28
C GLN A 82 6.09 23.65 6.80
N LEU A 83 6.17 22.38 6.40
CA LEU A 83 5.91 21.90 5.04
C LEU A 83 4.41 21.69 4.75
N GLY A 84 3.54 21.87 5.74
CA GLY A 84 2.11 21.60 5.62
C GLY A 84 1.76 20.11 5.56
N TYR A 85 2.64 19.26 6.09
CA TYR A 85 2.43 17.82 6.17
C TYR A 85 1.82 17.43 7.51
N THR A 86 0.97 16.41 7.47
CA THR A 86 0.55 15.69 8.67
C THR A 86 1.33 14.37 8.77
N TRP A 87 1.19 13.66 9.88
CA TRP A 87 1.71 12.30 9.96
C TRP A 87 0.74 11.38 10.70
N THR A 88 0.80 10.11 10.38
CA THR A 88 -0.01 9.06 10.98
C THR A 88 0.80 7.77 11.12
N ARG A 89 0.26 6.79 11.84
CA ARG A 89 0.81 5.45 11.93
C ARG A 89 -0.16 4.46 11.32
N ARG A 90 0.29 3.71 10.32
CA ARG A 90 -0.52 2.66 9.69
C ARG A 90 -0.49 1.36 10.49
N PRO A 91 -1.50 0.49 10.34
CA PRO A 91 -1.57 -0.79 11.07
C PRO A 91 -0.60 -1.86 10.51
N THR A 92 -0.05 -1.65 9.32
CA THR A 92 0.92 -2.53 8.68
C THR A 92 2.36 -2.16 9.03
N GLY A 93 3.28 -3.09 8.87
CA GLY A 93 4.71 -2.84 9.05
C GLY A 93 5.34 -2.01 7.92
N GLY A 94 6.67 -2.04 7.87
CA GLY A 94 7.48 -1.33 6.88
C GLY A 94 8.00 0.01 7.39
N LYS A 95 8.66 0.77 6.50
CA LYS A 95 9.28 2.06 6.75
C LYS A 95 8.37 3.22 6.34
N ALA A 96 8.72 4.46 6.72
CA ALA A 96 7.95 5.65 6.43
C ALA A 96 7.69 5.86 4.92
N ILE A 97 6.50 6.36 4.61
CA ILE A 97 6.10 6.79 3.27
C ILE A 97 5.48 8.19 3.39
N LEU A 98 5.91 9.11 2.54
CA LEU A 98 5.25 10.41 2.38
C LEU A 98 4.24 10.32 1.24
N HIS A 99 2.97 10.40 1.58
CA HIS A 99 1.86 10.37 0.66
C HIS A 99 1.56 11.77 0.14
N THR A 100 1.78 11.97 -1.15
CA THR A 100 1.58 13.26 -1.84
C THR A 100 0.90 13.02 -3.19
N ASP A 101 1.68 13.03 -4.26
CA ASP A 101 1.22 12.88 -5.65
C ASP A 101 1.18 11.40 -6.05
N GLU A 102 0.27 10.64 -5.47
CA GLU A 102 0.22 9.18 -5.63
C GLU A 102 -1.18 8.63 -5.82
N ALA A 103 -1.24 7.37 -6.25
CA ALA A 103 -2.41 6.52 -6.10
C ALA A 103 -2.13 5.47 -5.02
N THR A 104 -2.93 5.48 -3.97
CA THR A 104 -2.90 4.43 -2.93
C THR A 104 -3.99 3.43 -3.21
N TYR A 105 -3.66 2.14 -3.10
CA TYR A 105 -4.64 1.05 -3.12
C TYR A 105 -4.67 0.34 -1.77
N SER A 106 -5.82 -0.21 -1.39
CA SER A 106 -5.91 -1.22 -0.34
C SER A 106 -6.84 -2.36 -0.75
N LEU A 107 -6.44 -3.57 -0.39
CA LEU A 107 -7.19 -4.81 -0.57
C LEU A 107 -7.52 -5.37 0.81
N ILE A 108 -8.80 -5.55 1.07
CA ILE A 108 -9.29 -6.14 2.32
C ILE A 108 -10.07 -7.40 1.96
N ILE A 109 -9.51 -8.56 2.29
CA ILE A 109 -9.93 -9.86 1.75
C ILE A 109 -9.96 -10.90 2.87
N PRO A 110 -10.95 -11.83 2.91
CA PRO A 110 -10.93 -12.96 3.83
C PRO A 110 -9.71 -13.86 3.58
N GLN A 111 -9.09 -14.38 4.62
CA GLN A 111 -7.88 -15.20 4.50
C GLN A 111 -8.12 -16.54 3.79
N GLU A 112 -9.36 -17.00 3.74
CA GLU A 112 -9.79 -18.20 3.00
C GLU A 112 -10.00 -17.97 1.50
N ASP A 113 -9.95 -16.72 1.01
CA ASP A 113 -10.06 -16.45 -0.43
C ASP A 113 -8.92 -17.13 -1.20
N PRO A 114 -9.21 -17.88 -2.28
CA PRO A 114 -8.18 -18.62 -3.03
C PRO A 114 -7.07 -17.71 -3.61
N ARG A 115 -7.28 -16.40 -3.72
CA ARG A 115 -6.31 -15.42 -4.24
C ARG A 115 -5.24 -15.04 -3.22
N ILE A 116 -5.42 -15.43 -1.96
CA ILE A 116 -4.47 -15.11 -0.87
C ILE A 116 -4.10 -16.34 -0.05
N GLN A 117 -4.23 -17.53 -0.66
CA GLN A 117 -3.74 -18.77 -0.06
C GLN A 117 -2.22 -18.75 0.14
N GLY A 118 -1.75 -19.51 1.11
CA GLY A 118 -0.33 -19.59 1.45
C GLY A 118 0.13 -18.51 2.43
N GLY A 119 1.44 -18.31 2.50
CA GLY A 119 2.08 -17.34 3.37
C GLY A 119 1.96 -15.89 2.87
N ILE A 120 2.58 -14.97 3.60
CA ILE A 120 2.64 -13.56 3.22
C ILE A 120 3.29 -13.42 1.83
N VAL A 121 4.41 -14.07 1.61
CA VAL A 121 5.19 -14.04 0.37
C VAL A 121 4.35 -14.46 -0.83
N GLU A 122 3.63 -15.58 -0.71
CA GLU A 122 2.82 -16.12 -1.80
C GLU A 122 1.65 -15.20 -2.15
N SER A 123 0.94 -14.70 -1.15
CA SER A 123 -0.15 -13.74 -1.39
C SER A 123 0.35 -12.41 -2.00
N TYR A 124 1.53 -11.94 -1.61
CA TYR A 124 2.16 -10.79 -2.26
C TYR A 124 2.39 -11.05 -3.75
N ARG A 125 2.96 -12.23 -4.08
CA ARG A 125 3.22 -12.63 -5.46
C ARG A 125 1.94 -12.64 -6.30
N ILE A 126 0.87 -13.20 -5.77
CA ILE A 126 -0.42 -13.27 -6.47
C ILE A 126 -1.02 -11.87 -6.67
N LEU A 127 -1.08 -11.06 -5.62
CA LEU A 127 -1.67 -9.73 -5.69
C LEU A 127 -0.84 -8.76 -6.55
N SER A 128 0.48 -8.95 -6.61
CA SER A 128 1.33 -8.15 -7.50
C SER A 128 1.05 -8.36 -8.98
N LEU A 129 0.49 -9.52 -9.39
CA LEU A 129 0.08 -9.74 -10.77
C LEU A 129 -1.01 -8.76 -11.23
N GLY A 130 -1.96 -8.42 -10.35
CA GLY A 130 -2.97 -7.40 -10.64
C GLY A 130 -2.34 -6.02 -10.85
N LEU A 131 -1.36 -5.66 -10.02
CA LEU A 131 -0.62 -4.40 -10.17
C LEU A 131 0.25 -4.40 -11.42
N MET A 132 0.93 -5.50 -11.75
CA MET A 132 1.71 -5.62 -13.00
C MET A 132 0.82 -5.43 -14.22
N LYS A 133 -0.36 -6.06 -14.23
CA LYS A 133 -1.34 -5.89 -15.30
C LYS A 133 -1.84 -4.44 -15.40
N SER A 134 -2.03 -3.79 -14.26
CA SER A 134 -2.40 -2.36 -14.24
C SER A 134 -1.34 -1.48 -14.89
N LEU A 135 -0.06 -1.74 -14.60
CA LEU A 135 1.06 -1.02 -15.21
C LEU A 135 1.19 -1.32 -16.70
N GLU A 136 0.94 -2.56 -17.13
CA GLU A 136 0.87 -2.92 -18.55
C GLU A 136 -0.25 -2.14 -19.27
N ILE A 137 -1.45 -2.07 -18.70
CA ILE A 137 -2.59 -1.30 -19.22
C ILE A 137 -2.23 0.18 -19.37
N LEU A 138 -1.47 0.74 -18.43
CA LEU A 138 -0.98 2.12 -18.46
C LEU A 138 0.14 2.34 -19.49
N GLY A 139 0.71 1.27 -20.05
CA GLY A 139 1.79 1.31 -21.02
C GLY A 139 3.19 1.41 -20.40
N VAL A 140 3.36 1.04 -19.13
CA VAL A 140 4.69 0.97 -18.50
C VAL A 140 5.46 -0.23 -19.05
N PRO A 141 6.60 -0.02 -19.73
CA PRO A 141 7.34 -1.13 -20.31
C PRO A 141 8.12 -1.91 -19.23
N ALA A 142 8.15 -3.24 -19.38
CA ALA A 142 9.07 -4.14 -18.65
C ALA A 142 9.11 -3.98 -17.12
N VAL A 143 7.95 -4.02 -16.48
CA VAL A 143 7.86 -4.08 -15.01
C VAL A 143 8.32 -5.45 -14.52
N GLN A 144 9.11 -5.48 -13.46
CA GLN A 144 9.60 -6.71 -12.84
C GLN A 144 9.18 -6.76 -11.37
N ALA A 145 8.81 -7.96 -10.90
CA ALA A 145 8.80 -8.23 -9.47
C ALA A 145 10.25 -8.39 -8.99
N ALA A 146 10.64 -7.75 -7.90
CA ALA A 146 11.99 -7.88 -7.34
C ALA A 146 12.27 -9.35 -7.00
N ASN A 147 13.33 -9.92 -7.57
CA ASN A 147 13.74 -11.33 -7.37
C ASN A 147 14.53 -11.48 -6.07
N GLU A 148 14.51 -12.71 -5.52
CA GLU A 148 15.22 -13.07 -4.28
C GLU A 148 16.77 -12.91 -4.38
N GLU A 149 17.33 -13.01 -5.59
CA GLU A 149 18.78 -13.09 -5.80
C GLU A 149 19.55 -11.75 -5.68
N GLY A 150 18.85 -10.63 -5.64
CA GLY A 150 19.45 -9.29 -5.57
C GLY A 150 19.26 -8.55 -4.24
N SER A 151 18.38 -9.02 -3.37
CA SER A 151 18.16 -8.44 -2.06
C SER A 151 19.05 -9.14 -1.04
N GLY A 152 20.22 -8.55 -0.76
CA GLY A 152 20.97 -8.92 0.45
C GLY A 152 20.00 -8.98 1.62
N THR A 153 20.05 -10.07 2.41
CA THR A 153 19.26 -10.21 3.63
C THR A 153 19.41 -8.91 4.43
N PRO A 154 18.32 -8.16 4.71
CA PRO A 154 18.46 -7.03 5.63
C PRO A 154 18.95 -7.64 6.94
N GLY A 155 20.15 -7.26 7.39
CA GLY A 155 20.58 -7.55 8.75
C GLY A 155 19.52 -7.01 9.72
N PRO A 156 19.49 -7.45 10.98
CA PRO A 156 18.53 -7.00 11.99
C PRO A 156 18.46 -5.47 12.14
N ASN A 157 19.42 -4.71 11.56
CA ASN A 157 19.49 -3.25 11.49
C ASN A 157 19.59 -2.72 10.05
N GLY A 158 19.27 -3.52 9.01
CA GLY A 158 19.47 -3.17 7.61
C GLY A 158 18.33 -2.35 7.02
N GLY A 159 18.62 -1.09 6.73
CA GLY A 159 17.78 -0.17 5.97
C GLY A 159 17.42 1.07 6.78
N GLY A 160 17.58 2.26 6.16
CA GLY A 160 17.17 3.54 6.73
C GLY A 160 15.65 3.63 6.99
N PRO A 161 15.16 4.74 7.53
CA PRO A 161 13.75 4.93 7.92
C PRO A 161 12.78 5.08 6.73
N VAL A 162 13.24 5.11 5.49
CA VAL A 162 12.44 5.34 4.27
C VAL A 162 12.04 4.01 3.61
N CYS A 163 10.76 3.83 3.29
CA CYS A 163 10.22 2.60 2.69
C CYS A 163 10.78 2.32 1.28
N PHE A 164 11.13 3.35 0.53
CA PHE A 164 11.70 3.21 -0.82
C PHE A 164 13.21 2.95 -0.82
N ASP A 165 13.84 2.85 0.34
CA ASP A 165 15.29 2.73 0.48
C ASP A 165 15.81 1.31 0.19
N THR A 166 14.99 0.28 0.33
CA THR A 166 15.37 -1.10 0.05
C THR A 166 14.22 -1.85 -0.60
N PRO A 167 14.40 -2.49 -1.77
CA PRO A 167 13.39 -3.37 -2.32
C PRO A 167 13.15 -4.54 -1.38
N SER A 168 11.93 -4.75 -0.95
CA SER A 168 11.52 -5.98 -0.29
C SER A 168 11.11 -7.02 -1.34
N ARG A 169 11.03 -8.29 -0.93
CA ARG A 169 10.58 -9.37 -1.82
C ARG A 169 9.22 -9.02 -2.44
N TYR A 170 9.12 -9.15 -3.79
CA TYR A 170 7.90 -8.92 -4.59
C TYR A 170 7.43 -7.47 -4.74
N GLU A 171 8.28 -6.49 -4.49
CA GLU A 171 8.00 -5.12 -4.88
C GLU A 171 8.13 -4.94 -6.40
N LEU A 172 7.28 -4.10 -6.96
CA LEU A 172 7.32 -3.85 -8.38
C LEU A 172 8.36 -2.78 -8.71
N THR A 173 9.26 -3.14 -9.61
CA THR A 173 10.37 -2.28 -10.04
C THR A 173 10.27 -1.99 -11.54
N TRP A 174 10.75 -0.81 -11.92
CA TRP A 174 10.97 -0.42 -13.29
C TRP A 174 12.43 0.04 -13.43
N GLN A 175 13.17 -0.59 -14.37
CA GLN A 175 14.62 -0.35 -14.55
C GLN A 175 15.42 -0.47 -13.23
N GLY A 176 15.10 -1.46 -12.41
CA GLY A 176 15.76 -1.69 -11.13
C GLY A 176 15.38 -0.71 -10.01
N LYS A 177 14.50 0.27 -10.27
CA LYS A 177 14.01 1.23 -9.27
C LYS A 177 12.62 0.84 -8.79
N LYS A 178 12.39 0.93 -7.51
CA LYS A 178 11.09 0.66 -6.89
C LYS A 178 10.04 1.64 -7.41
N LEU A 179 8.96 1.10 -7.97
CA LEU A 179 7.82 1.87 -8.49
C LEU A 179 6.60 1.75 -7.58
N ILE A 180 6.31 0.56 -7.04
CA ILE A 180 5.21 0.35 -6.09
C ILE A 180 5.76 -0.29 -4.83
N GLY A 181 5.45 0.30 -3.68
CA GLY A 181 5.69 -0.27 -2.37
C GLY A 181 4.39 -0.76 -1.74
N SER A 182 4.41 -1.94 -1.11
CA SER A 182 3.24 -2.53 -0.47
C SER A 182 3.56 -3.04 0.92
N ALA A 183 2.56 -3.08 1.81
CA ALA A 183 2.63 -3.65 3.13
C ALA A 183 1.37 -4.47 3.43
N GLN A 184 1.50 -5.57 4.17
CA GLN A 184 0.41 -6.47 4.46
C GLN A 184 0.26 -6.70 5.98
N LEU A 185 -0.98 -6.81 6.42
CA LEU A 185 -1.38 -7.23 7.77
C LEU A 185 -2.34 -8.41 7.66
N ARG A 186 -2.15 -9.42 8.49
CA ARG A 186 -3.10 -10.52 8.67
C ARG A 186 -3.65 -10.48 10.09
N ARG A 187 -4.93 -10.25 10.23
CA ARG A 187 -5.59 -10.15 11.53
C ARG A 187 -7.06 -10.57 11.44
N LYS A 188 -7.55 -11.27 12.47
CA LYS A 188 -8.95 -11.74 12.53
C LYS A 188 -9.41 -12.51 11.28
N LYS A 189 -8.54 -13.34 10.71
CA LYS A 189 -8.76 -14.07 9.45
C LYS A 189 -9.01 -13.17 8.22
N ILE A 190 -8.62 -11.90 8.28
CA ILE A 190 -8.66 -10.96 7.17
C ILE A 190 -7.24 -10.56 6.82
N VAL A 191 -6.99 -10.40 5.54
CA VAL A 191 -5.78 -9.80 4.98
C VAL A 191 -6.10 -8.38 4.56
N LEU A 192 -5.33 -7.43 5.07
CA LEU A 192 -5.24 -6.07 4.57
C LEU A 192 -3.88 -5.93 3.87
N GLN A 193 -3.86 -5.68 2.58
CA GLN A 193 -2.68 -5.24 1.86
C GLN A 193 -2.93 -3.88 1.26
N HIS A 194 -2.05 -2.94 1.50
CA HIS A 194 -2.10 -1.64 0.86
C HIS A 194 -0.73 -1.26 0.28
N GLY A 195 -0.74 -0.34 -0.66
CA GLY A 195 0.48 0.12 -1.30
C GLY A 195 0.30 1.44 -2.01
N SER A 196 1.43 2.06 -2.32
CA SER A 196 1.54 3.36 -2.95
C SER A 196 2.23 3.25 -4.30
N LEU A 197 1.62 3.86 -5.31
CA LEU A 197 2.19 4.12 -6.64
C LEU A 197 2.40 5.64 -6.77
N PRO A 198 3.64 6.14 -6.61
CA PRO A 198 3.95 7.54 -6.87
C PRO A 198 3.65 7.90 -8.33
N LEU A 199 2.77 8.87 -8.56
CA LEU A 199 2.38 9.30 -9.91
C LEU A 199 3.40 10.25 -10.51
N HIS A 200 3.83 11.24 -9.76
CA HIS A 200 4.80 12.26 -10.16
C HIS A 200 5.44 12.94 -8.94
N GLY A 201 6.17 14.02 -9.17
CA GLY A 201 6.77 14.83 -8.11
C GLY A 201 8.15 14.36 -7.66
N ASP A 202 8.72 15.06 -6.69
CA ASP A 202 10.01 14.74 -6.11
C ASP A 202 9.86 13.81 -4.90
N LEU A 203 10.38 12.61 -5.01
CA LEU A 203 10.38 11.63 -3.93
C LEU A 203 11.27 12.04 -2.74
N ASN A 204 12.23 12.94 -2.95
CA ASN A 204 13.12 13.41 -1.89
C ASN A 204 12.39 14.21 -0.78
N ARG A 205 11.17 14.69 -1.05
CA ARG A 205 10.34 15.39 -0.06
C ARG A 205 10.16 14.62 1.25
N ILE A 206 10.18 13.29 1.22
CA ILE A 206 10.09 12.46 2.43
C ILE A 206 11.27 12.70 3.37
N ILE A 207 12.46 12.97 2.82
CA ILE A 207 13.68 13.12 3.60
C ILE A 207 13.63 14.39 4.45
N ASP A 208 12.93 15.41 3.98
CA ASP A 208 12.72 16.66 4.72
C ASP A 208 11.71 16.53 5.87
N ALA A 209 10.91 15.48 5.87
CA ALA A 209 9.94 15.16 6.93
C ALA A 209 10.49 14.22 8.02
N LEU A 210 11.75 13.79 7.89
CA LEU A 210 12.38 12.83 8.80
C LEU A 210 13.52 13.48 9.61
N ALA A 211 13.68 13.02 10.84
CA ALA A 211 14.66 13.52 11.82
C ALA A 211 16.10 13.05 11.50
N PHE A 212 16.59 13.37 10.31
CA PHE A 212 17.96 13.08 9.89
C PHE A 212 18.92 14.19 10.32
N SER A 213 20.19 13.82 10.60
CA SER A 213 21.29 14.78 10.58
C SER A 213 21.47 15.38 9.18
N GLU A 214 22.10 16.53 9.07
CA GLU A 214 22.38 17.16 7.76
C GLU A 214 23.19 16.26 6.83
N GLU A 215 24.17 15.54 7.38
CA GLU A 215 24.98 14.60 6.62
C GLU A 215 24.15 13.43 6.08
N GLU A 216 23.31 12.82 6.93
CA GLU A 216 22.45 11.73 6.55
C GLU A 216 21.37 12.20 5.55
N ARG A 217 20.80 13.39 5.76
CA ARG A 217 19.85 14.02 4.84
C ARG A 217 20.44 14.18 3.44
N ALA A 218 21.65 14.72 3.33
CA ALA A 218 22.36 14.87 2.05
C ALA A 218 22.60 13.51 1.39
N ARG A 219 23.04 12.52 2.17
CA ARG A 219 23.27 11.15 1.70
C ARG A 219 21.98 10.52 1.16
N GLN A 220 20.88 10.60 1.89
CA GLN A 220 19.61 10.01 1.50
C GLN A 220 19.02 10.69 0.25
N LYS A 221 19.12 12.02 0.13
CA LYS A 221 18.71 12.75 -1.08
C LYS A 221 19.49 12.33 -2.34
N ALA A 222 20.75 11.95 -2.20
CA ALA A 222 21.56 11.44 -3.31
C ALA A 222 21.22 9.98 -3.68
N LEU A 223 20.77 9.16 -2.72
CA LEU A 223 20.51 7.74 -2.91
C LEU A 223 19.09 7.46 -3.42
N LEU A 224 18.08 8.14 -2.88
CA LEU A 224 16.67 7.84 -3.15
C LEU A 224 16.32 7.87 -4.65
N PRO A 225 16.76 8.85 -5.47
CA PRO A 225 16.47 8.87 -6.91
C PRO A 225 17.09 7.71 -7.71
N ARG A 226 18.08 7.03 -7.13
CA ARG A 226 18.69 5.84 -7.74
C ARG A 226 17.92 4.57 -7.43
N ARG A 227 17.11 4.56 -6.37
CA ARG A 227 16.40 3.39 -5.83
C ARG A 227 14.90 3.40 -6.08
N ALA A 228 14.31 4.59 -6.27
CA ALA A 228 12.88 4.77 -6.47
C ALA A 228 12.58 5.60 -7.71
N THR A 229 11.37 5.44 -8.23
CA THR A 229 10.89 6.14 -9.43
C THR A 229 9.41 6.44 -9.30
N THR A 230 8.88 7.28 -10.22
CA THR A 230 7.47 7.59 -10.33
C THR A 230 6.88 7.05 -11.63
N LEU A 231 5.56 6.94 -11.70
CA LEU A 231 4.85 6.55 -12.91
C LEU A 231 5.16 7.51 -14.08
N ALA A 232 5.24 8.82 -13.79
CA ALA A 232 5.56 9.82 -14.80
C ALA A 232 6.96 9.65 -15.38
N GLN A 233 7.94 9.25 -14.58
CA GLN A 233 9.29 8.93 -15.06
C GLN A 233 9.30 7.70 -15.97
N ALA A 234 8.49 6.68 -15.60
CA ALA A 234 8.38 5.45 -16.40
C ALA A 234 7.67 5.67 -17.74
N LEU A 235 6.68 6.57 -17.78
CA LEU A 235 5.86 6.85 -18.97
C LEU A 235 6.32 8.06 -19.80
N GLY A 236 7.19 8.92 -19.26
CA GLY A 236 7.52 10.21 -19.86
C GLY A 236 6.39 11.24 -19.81
N ARG A 237 5.31 10.98 -19.06
CA ARG A 237 4.15 11.89 -18.92
C ARG A 237 3.41 11.67 -17.61
N VAL A 238 2.73 12.71 -17.14
CA VAL A 238 1.85 12.63 -15.95
C VAL A 238 0.47 12.11 -16.37
N LEU A 239 -0.07 11.18 -15.56
CA LEU A 239 -1.44 10.70 -15.72
C LEU A 239 -2.29 11.16 -14.52
N PRO A 240 -3.57 11.52 -14.72
CA PRO A 240 -4.48 11.85 -13.64
C PRO A 240 -4.84 10.60 -12.81
N PHE A 241 -5.11 10.79 -11.53
CA PHE A 241 -5.50 9.71 -10.60
C PHE A 241 -6.62 8.82 -11.14
N GLY A 242 -7.68 9.40 -11.72
CA GLY A 242 -8.81 8.63 -12.24
C GLY A 242 -8.42 7.62 -13.33
N THR A 243 -7.49 8.00 -14.23
CA THR A 243 -6.95 7.09 -15.25
C THR A 243 -6.18 5.94 -14.61
N VAL A 244 -5.35 6.24 -13.61
CA VAL A 244 -4.57 5.23 -12.90
C VAL A 244 -5.46 4.32 -12.06
N ALA A 245 -6.45 4.89 -11.36
CA ALA A 245 -7.42 4.13 -10.58
C ALA A 245 -8.23 3.14 -11.44
N SER A 246 -8.67 3.58 -12.62
CA SER A 246 -9.35 2.71 -13.59
C SER A 246 -8.47 1.56 -14.07
N ALA A 247 -7.21 1.83 -14.37
CA ALA A 247 -6.26 0.80 -14.79
C ALA A 247 -5.95 -0.19 -13.65
N ILE A 248 -5.84 0.29 -12.40
CA ILE A 248 -5.65 -0.58 -11.22
C ILE A 248 -6.87 -1.49 -11.06
N ALA A 249 -8.08 -0.94 -11.13
CA ALA A 249 -9.31 -1.73 -11.03
C ALA A 249 -9.39 -2.80 -12.14
N GLN A 250 -9.10 -2.41 -13.37
CA GLN A 250 -9.09 -3.34 -14.51
C GLN A 250 -8.03 -4.43 -14.36
N GLY A 251 -6.81 -4.07 -13.98
CA GLY A 251 -5.71 -5.04 -13.81
C GLY A 251 -6.02 -6.10 -12.75
N PHE A 252 -6.59 -5.71 -11.61
CA PHE A 252 -7.05 -6.67 -10.60
C PHE A 252 -8.22 -7.52 -11.09
N ALA A 253 -9.21 -6.91 -11.78
CA ALA A 253 -10.36 -7.63 -12.32
C ALA A 253 -9.94 -8.73 -13.30
N GLU A 254 -9.06 -8.41 -14.26
CA GLU A 254 -8.58 -9.36 -15.27
C GLU A 254 -7.72 -10.47 -14.65
N GLN A 255 -6.73 -10.12 -13.81
CA GLN A 255 -5.78 -11.10 -13.28
C GLN A 255 -6.38 -12.02 -12.22
N LEU A 256 -7.33 -11.52 -11.46
CA LEU A 256 -7.92 -12.27 -10.35
C LEU A 256 -9.33 -12.79 -10.64
N ASN A 257 -9.81 -12.69 -11.87
CA ASN A 257 -11.15 -13.10 -12.31
C ASN A 257 -12.25 -12.51 -11.42
N LEU A 258 -12.32 -11.16 -11.38
CA LEU A 258 -13.24 -10.42 -10.53
C LEU A 258 -14.26 -9.60 -11.34
N THR A 259 -15.47 -9.53 -10.84
CA THR A 259 -16.39 -8.42 -11.12
C THR A 259 -16.25 -7.40 -10.00
N LEU A 260 -15.85 -6.19 -10.32
CA LEU A 260 -15.79 -5.08 -9.37
C LEU A 260 -17.08 -4.27 -9.46
N ARG A 261 -17.77 -4.11 -8.30
CA ARG A 261 -18.95 -3.24 -8.19
C ARG A 261 -18.59 -2.02 -7.37
N GLU A 262 -18.76 -0.84 -7.97
CA GLU A 262 -18.53 0.41 -7.25
C GLU A 262 -19.67 0.64 -6.26
N LEU A 263 -19.33 0.65 -4.98
CA LEU A 263 -20.26 0.83 -3.87
C LEU A 263 -19.61 1.69 -2.78
N PRO A 264 -20.37 2.59 -2.15
CA PRO A 264 -19.88 3.42 -1.05
C PRO A 264 -19.64 2.60 0.23
N LEU A 265 -19.05 3.24 1.23
CA LEU A 265 -19.03 2.73 2.60
C LEU A 265 -20.45 2.57 3.11
N THR A 266 -20.73 1.46 3.78
CA THR A 266 -21.98 1.28 4.53
C THR A 266 -22.07 2.24 5.71
N THR A 267 -23.27 2.50 6.22
CA THR A 267 -23.48 3.31 7.42
C THR A 267 -22.69 2.76 8.62
N GLY A 268 -22.66 1.44 8.76
CA GLY A 268 -21.90 0.78 9.84
C GLY A 268 -20.38 0.94 9.70
N GLU A 269 -19.84 0.89 8.48
CA GLU A 269 -18.43 1.14 8.22
C GLU A 269 -18.05 2.61 8.47
N LYS A 270 -18.89 3.57 8.07
CA LYS A 270 -18.68 5.00 8.34
C LYS A 270 -18.63 5.27 9.84
N ALA A 271 -19.63 4.85 10.60
CA ALA A 271 -19.68 5.04 12.04
C ALA A 271 -18.48 4.39 12.76
N ARG A 272 -18.01 3.24 12.25
CA ARG A 272 -16.82 2.57 12.76
C ARG A 272 -15.54 3.31 12.42
N ALA A 273 -15.43 3.83 11.21
CA ALA A 273 -14.29 4.65 10.77
C ALA A 273 -14.17 5.93 11.61
N ASP A 274 -15.28 6.62 11.86
CA ASP A 274 -15.31 7.85 12.69
C ASP A 274 -14.80 7.55 14.11
N ARG A 275 -15.25 6.45 14.71
CA ARG A 275 -14.80 6.01 16.03
C ARG A 275 -13.31 5.62 16.02
N LEU A 276 -12.87 4.81 15.06
CA LEU A 276 -11.46 4.41 14.94
C LEU A 276 -10.54 5.61 14.70
N ARG A 277 -11.00 6.58 13.91
CA ARG A 277 -10.27 7.83 13.73
C ARG A 277 -10.05 8.53 15.07
N ALA A 278 -11.10 8.73 15.86
CA ALA A 278 -11.03 9.46 17.12
C ALA A 278 -10.25 8.69 18.20
N GLU A 279 -10.52 7.39 18.37
CA GLU A 279 -9.98 6.59 19.46
C GLU A 279 -8.58 6.04 19.18
N GLN A 280 -8.19 5.89 17.92
CA GLN A 280 -6.92 5.28 17.52
C GLN A 280 -6.09 6.18 16.60
N TYR A 281 -6.50 6.40 15.36
CA TYR A 281 -5.61 6.95 14.33
C TYR A 281 -5.29 8.43 14.46
N ALA A 282 -6.13 9.21 15.15
CA ALA A 282 -5.85 10.59 15.56
C ALA A 282 -5.39 10.70 17.03
N ASN A 283 -5.20 9.58 17.73
CA ASN A 283 -4.83 9.54 19.14
C ASN A 283 -3.30 9.49 19.29
N GLU A 284 -2.76 10.37 20.14
CA GLU A 284 -1.32 10.48 20.37
C GLU A 284 -0.69 9.17 20.91
N ALA A 285 -1.42 8.43 21.76
CA ALA A 285 -0.95 7.14 22.28
C ALA A 285 -0.77 6.08 21.15
N TRP A 286 -1.55 6.14 20.08
CA TRP A 286 -1.32 5.31 18.91
C TRP A 286 -0.16 5.83 18.04
N LEU A 287 -0.13 7.11 17.82
CA LEU A 287 0.90 7.74 16.99
C LEU A 287 2.30 7.50 17.58
N LYS A 288 2.45 7.68 18.89
CA LYS A 288 3.72 7.58 19.64
C LYS A 288 3.92 6.25 20.38
N ARG A 289 3.29 5.18 19.94
CA ARG A 289 3.26 3.89 20.64
C ARG A 289 4.62 3.19 20.80
N VAL A 290 5.60 3.51 19.97
CA VAL A 290 6.98 2.98 20.00
C VAL A 290 7.96 4.09 19.68
#